data_6047cfbae9e1d46f483caaa6904a26be
#
_entry.id   6047cfbae9e1d46f483caaa6904a26be
#
_cell.length_a   1.000
_cell.length_b   1.000
_cell.length_c   1.000
_cell.angle_alpha   90.00
_cell.angle_beta   90.00
_cell.angle_gamma   90.00
#
_symmetry.space_group_name_H-M   'P 1'
#
loop_
_entity.id
_entity.type
_entity.pdbx_description
1 polymer ?
#
loop_
_entity_poly.entity_id
_entity_poly.type
_entity_poly.pdbx_seq_one_letter_code
_entity_poly.pdbx_strand_id
1 'polypeptide(L)'
;MYQRILVPTDRTERSTKALDAALRLAELGHGTIVGVHASPPPYVMAPELGLAAPIHEAWRREREQLGQDAVSYIRRRADEAGVPCRTLLVPGLPPSEAIVRTAREQLCDLIVMASRGRGGLAGRLIGSETWKVLGSSAIPVLVLR
;
A
#
# COMPACT_ATOMS: atom_id res chain seq x y z
N MET A 1 2.49 18.59 -12.86
CA MET A 1 2.22 18.13 -11.50
C MET A 1 1.62 16.72 -11.58
N TYR A 2 1.80 15.88 -10.54
CA TYR A 2 1.32 14.50 -10.55
C TYR A 2 -0.20 14.41 -10.61
N GLN A 3 -0.72 13.60 -11.54
CA GLN A 3 -2.14 13.48 -11.81
C GLN A 3 -2.76 12.21 -11.22
N ARG A 4 -1.96 11.16 -11.06
CA ARG A 4 -2.46 9.90 -10.51
C ARG A 4 -1.43 9.28 -9.56
N ILE A 5 -1.73 9.39 -8.27
CA ILE A 5 -0.83 9.03 -7.19
C ILE A 5 -1.24 7.70 -6.58
N LEU A 6 -0.35 6.70 -6.64
CA LEU A 6 -0.58 5.43 -5.94
C LEU A 6 -0.13 5.53 -4.48
N VAL A 7 -0.97 5.06 -3.57
CA VAL A 7 -0.71 5.00 -2.13
C VAL A 7 -0.98 3.60 -1.59
N PRO A 8 0.05 2.83 -1.26
CA PRO A 8 -0.13 1.57 -0.55
C PRO A 8 -0.40 1.81 0.92
N THR A 9 -1.24 0.98 1.52
CA THR A 9 -1.51 1.00 2.95
C THR A 9 -1.41 -0.37 3.59
N ASP A 10 -0.82 -0.40 4.78
CA ASP A 10 -0.83 -1.52 5.71
C ASP A 10 -1.55 -1.18 7.02
N ARG A 11 -2.26 -0.05 7.05
CA ARG A 11 -2.97 0.52 8.20
C ARG A 11 -2.09 0.95 9.38
N THR A 12 -0.80 1.02 9.20
CA THR A 12 0.09 1.59 10.22
C THR A 12 -0.02 3.12 10.26
N GLU A 13 0.38 3.73 11.37
CA GLU A 13 0.46 5.19 11.48
C GLU A 13 1.35 5.81 10.39
N ARG A 14 2.41 5.10 9.99
CA ARG A 14 3.31 5.54 8.93
C ARG A 14 2.62 5.59 7.57
N SER A 15 1.84 4.57 7.23
CA SER A 15 1.08 4.57 5.98
C SER A 15 0.00 5.66 5.97
N THR A 16 -0.54 6.03 7.13
CA THR A 16 -1.45 7.17 7.27
C THR A 16 -0.75 8.49 6.94
N LYS A 17 0.47 8.70 7.43
CA LYS A 17 1.26 9.90 7.08
C LYS A 17 1.57 9.98 5.59
N ALA A 18 1.85 8.84 4.95
CA ALA A 18 2.04 8.78 3.51
C ALA A 18 0.76 9.15 2.74
N LEU A 19 -0.39 8.66 3.20
CA LEU A 19 -1.69 9.02 2.64
C LEU A 19 -1.95 10.52 2.77
N ASP A 20 -1.70 11.11 3.93
CA ASP A 20 -1.89 12.55 4.16
C ASP A 20 -1.03 13.40 3.22
N ALA A 21 0.22 13.00 3.02
CA ALA A 21 1.10 13.68 2.06
C ALA A 21 0.61 13.54 0.61
N ALA A 22 0.15 12.34 0.23
CA ALA A 22 -0.38 12.09 -1.10
C ALA A 22 -1.67 12.89 -1.38
N LEU A 23 -2.57 12.97 -0.39
CA LEU A 23 -3.80 13.77 -0.50
C LEU A 23 -3.47 15.25 -0.74
N ARG A 24 -2.54 15.83 0.01
CA ARG A 24 -2.11 17.22 -0.18
C ARG A 24 -1.52 17.45 -1.58
N LEU A 25 -0.71 16.49 -2.08
CA LEU A 25 -0.18 16.59 -3.44
C LEU A 25 -1.29 16.49 -4.50
N ALA A 26 -2.27 15.62 -4.29
CA ALA A 26 -3.40 15.47 -5.19
C ALA A 26 -4.29 16.73 -5.18
N GLU A 27 -4.58 17.32 -4.02
CA GLU A 27 -5.31 18.59 -3.91
C GLU A 27 -4.63 19.71 -4.70
N LEU A 28 -3.33 19.91 -4.49
CA LEU A 28 -2.55 20.94 -5.18
C LEU A 28 -2.47 20.73 -6.69
N GLY A 29 -2.47 19.49 -7.13
CA GLY A 29 -2.33 19.11 -8.53
C GLY A 29 -3.64 18.85 -9.26
N HIS A 30 -4.79 18.93 -8.58
CA HIS A 30 -6.06 18.44 -9.08
C HIS A 30 -5.97 16.99 -9.56
N GLY A 31 -5.20 16.18 -8.85
CA GLY A 31 -4.94 14.78 -9.16
C GLY A 31 -5.93 13.82 -8.49
N THR A 32 -5.67 12.55 -8.66
CA THR A 32 -6.48 11.45 -8.10
C THR A 32 -5.62 10.49 -7.29
N ILE A 33 -6.21 9.83 -6.29
CA ILE A 33 -5.55 8.79 -5.50
C ILE A 33 -5.94 7.40 -6.00
N VAL A 34 -4.95 6.52 -6.11
CA VAL A 34 -5.15 5.08 -6.27
C VAL A 34 -4.63 4.41 -5.00
N GLY A 35 -5.55 4.06 -4.11
CA GLY A 35 -5.25 3.35 -2.87
C GLY A 35 -5.11 1.84 -3.11
N VAL A 36 -4.07 1.22 -2.57
CA VAL A 36 -3.86 -0.22 -2.72
C VAL A 36 -3.54 -0.89 -1.38
N HIS A 37 -4.15 -2.05 -1.15
CA HIS A 37 -3.76 -2.97 -0.09
C HIS A 37 -3.36 -4.29 -0.71
N ALA A 38 -2.14 -4.76 -0.39
CA ALA A 38 -1.61 -6.04 -0.85
C ALA A 38 -1.70 -7.08 0.27
N SER A 39 -2.24 -8.25 -0.06
CA SER A 39 -2.29 -9.41 0.85
C SER A 39 -1.47 -10.53 0.24
N PRO A 40 -0.27 -10.82 0.76
CA PRO A 40 0.55 -11.91 0.26
C PRO A 40 -0.13 -13.26 0.49
N PRO A 41 0.23 -14.30 -0.28
CA PRO A 41 -0.33 -15.64 -0.10
C PRO A 41 -0.04 -16.20 1.29
N PRO A 42 -0.93 -17.03 1.87
CA PRO A 42 -0.76 -17.61 3.19
C PRO A 42 0.55 -18.37 3.39
N TYR A 43 0.97 -19.13 2.39
CA TYR A 43 2.16 -19.98 2.45
C TYR A 43 3.49 -19.20 2.54
N VAL A 44 3.50 -17.94 2.11
CA VAL A 44 4.69 -17.06 2.21
C VAL A 44 4.91 -16.63 3.67
N MET A 45 3.85 -16.66 4.48
CA MET A 45 3.91 -16.20 5.87
C MET A 45 4.11 -17.34 6.89
N ALA A 46 3.72 -18.56 6.55
CA ALA A 46 3.83 -19.70 7.44
C ALA A 46 3.91 -21.04 6.66
N PRO A 47 4.94 -21.25 5.85
CA PRO A 47 5.05 -22.46 5.02
C PRO A 47 5.12 -23.75 5.83
N GLU A 48 5.50 -23.67 7.10
CA GLU A 48 5.77 -24.82 7.97
C GLU A 48 4.54 -25.30 8.73
N LEU A 49 3.43 -24.55 8.76
CA LEU A 49 2.32 -24.83 9.65
C LEU A 49 1.29 -25.83 9.13
N GLY A 50 1.37 -26.29 7.87
CA GLY A 50 0.49 -27.34 7.32
C GLY A 50 -0.98 -27.17 7.73
N LEU A 51 -1.50 -25.94 7.76
CA LEU A 51 -2.80 -25.62 8.34
C LEU A 51 -3.93 -26.35 7.63
N ALA A 52 -4.84 -26.93 8.38
CA ALA A 52 -6.04 -27.56 7.85
C ALA A 52 -6.91 -26.55 7.07
N ALA A 53 -7.65 -27.04 6.04
CA ALA A 53 -8.48 -26.21 5.17
C ALA A 53 -9.42 -25.21 5.88
N PRO A 54 -10.10 -25.56 7.02
CA PRO A 54 -10.93 -24.62 7.78
C PRO A 54 -10.14 -23.42 8.35
N ILE A 55 -8.90 -23.65 8.78
CA ILE A 55 -8.03 -22.61 9.31
C ILE A 55 -7.57 -21.68 8.19
N HIS A 56 -7.25 -22.22 7.02
CA HIS A 56 -6.95 -21.42 5.82
C HIS A 56 -8.11 -20.52 5.43
N GLU A 57 -9.34 -21.03 5.46
CA GLU A 57 -10.52 -20.26 5.11
C GLU A 57 -10.80 -19.13 6.10
N ALA A 58 -10.73 -19.39 7.42
CA ALA A 58 -10.88 -18.38 8.46
C ALA A 58 -9.82 -17.27 8.32
N TRP A 59 -8.58 -17.67 8.07
CA TRP A 59 -7.46 -16.77 7.89
C TRP A 59 -7.60 -15.92 6.64
N ARG A 60 -8.07 -16.49 5.53
CA ARG A 60 -8.35 -15.78 4.29
C ARG A 60 -9.42 -14.72 4.50
N ARG A 61 -10.51 -15.04 5.18
CA ARG A 61 -11.60 -14.09 5.50
C ARG A 61 -11.12 -12.93 6.36
N GLU A 62 -10.34 -13.22 7.40
CA GLU A 62 -9.78 -12.19 8.26
C GLU A 62 -8.90 -11.21 7.45
N ARG A 63 -8.04 -11.71 6.59
CA ARG A 63 -7.18 -10.87 5.76
C ARG A 63 -7.96 -10.07 4.73
N GLU A 64 -8.98 -10.64 4.15
CA GLU A 64 -9.87 -9.94 3.24
C GLU A 64 -10.59 -8.80 3.96
N GLN A 65 -11.09 -9.03 5.18
CA GLN A 65 -11.71 -7.99 5.98
C GLN A 65 -10.73 -6.86 6.35
N LEU A 66 -9.52 -7.21 6.77
CA LEU A 66 -8.47 -6.23 7.05
C LEU A 66 -8.11 -5.39 5.80
N GLY A 67 -8.10 -6.02 4.64
CA GLY A 67 -7.88 -5.34 3.37
C GLY A 67 -9.02 -4.39 3.02
N GLN A 68 -10.27 -4.82 3.18
CA GLN A 68 -11.45 -3.98 2.95
C GLN A 68 -11.45 -2.76 3.89
N ASP A 69 -11.14 -2.96 5.16
CA ASP A 69 -11.04 -1.86 6.13
C ASP A 69 -9.93 -0.88 5.76
N ALA A 70 -8.81 -1.40 5.26
CA ALA A 70 -7.67 -0.57 4.84
C ALA A 70 -8.02 0.34 3.66
N VAL A 71 -8.64 -0.21 2.62
CA VAL A 71 -9.00 0.57 1.44
C VAL A 71 -10.20 1.48 1.68
N SER A 72 -11.11 1.08 2.56
CA SER A 72 -12.23 1.94 2.99
C SER A 72 -11.74 3.16 3.77
N TYR A 73 -10.70 3.00 4.57
CA TYR A 73 -10.05 4.12 5.26
C TYR A 73 -9.46 5.14 4.26
N ILE A 74 -8.73 4.67 3.23
CA ILE A 74 -8.21 5.56 2.19
C ILE A 74 -9.32 6.33 1.50
N ARG A 75 -10.39 5.63 1.11
CA ARG A 75 -11.54 6.24 0.44
C ARG A 75 -12.16 7.34 1.27
N ARG A 76 -12.48 7.05 2.54
CA ARG A 76 -13.04 8.04 3.46
C ARG A 76 -12.15 9.28 3.58
N ARG A 77 -10.83 9.11 3.76
CA ARG A 77 -9.90 10.22 3.86
C ARG A 77 -9.82 11.06 2.58
N ALA A 78 -9.90 10.40 1.42
CA ALA A 78 -9.95 11.09 0.14
C ALA A 78 -11.26 11.88 -0.05
N ASP A 79 -12.40 11.28 0.33
CA ASP A 79 -13.71 11.95 0.29
C ASP A 79 -13.74 13.17 1.21
N GLU A 80 -13.21 13.07 2.43
CA GLU A 80 -13.04 14.18 3.38
C GLU A 80 -12.19 15.33 2.81
N ALA A 81 -11.18 15.01 2.01
CA ALA A 81 -10.30 15.96 1.34
C ALA A 81 -10.84 16.45 -0.02
N GLY A 82 -11.99 15.94 -0.49
CA GLY A 82 -12.51 16.26 -1.81
C GLY A 82 -11.65 15.76 -2.98
N VAL A 83 -10.82 14.75 -2.77
CA VAL A 83 -9.91 14.18 -3.76
C VAL A 83 -10.53 12.94 -4.38
N PRO A 84 -10.66 12.85 -5.72
CA PRO A 84 -11.12 11.64 -6.38
C PRO A 84 -10.24 10.43 -6.02
N CYS A 85 -10.87 9.31 -5.68
CA CYS A 85 -10.15 8.13 -5.21
C CYS A 85 -10.70 6.84 -5.80
N ARG A 86 -9.78 5.98 -6.20
CA ARG A 86 -10.05 4.57 -6.53
C ARG A 86 -9.26 3.68 -5.59
N THR A 87 -9.86 2.58 -5.14
CA THR A 87 -9.20 1.64 -4.23
C THR A 87 -9.20 0.23 -4.79
N LEU A 88 -8.13 -0.50 -4.53
CA LEU A 88 -7.89 -1.85 -5.03
C LEU A 88 -7.36 -2.75 -3.91
N LEU A 89 -7.88 -3.98 -3.88
CA LEU A 89 -7.31 -5.09 -3.14
C LEU A 89 -6.52 -5.96 -4.12
N VAL A 90 -5.28 -6.28 -3.76
CA VAL A 90 -4.40 -7.12 -4.57
C VAL A 90 -3.97 -8.34 -3.76
N PRO A 91 -4.74 -9.42 -3.79
CA PRO A 91 -4.37 -10.66 -3.11
C PRO A 91 -3.32 -11.45 -3.89
N GLY A 92 -2.57 -12.28 -3.20
CA GLY A 92 -1.73 -13.32 -3.81
C GLY A 92 -0.39 -12.84 -4.36
N LEU A 93 0.01 -11.59 -4.12
CA LEU A 93 1.30 -11.05 -4.54
C LEU A 93 2.08 -10.49 -3.33
N PRO A 94 3.42 -10.54 -3.37
CA PRO A 94 4.25 -9.78 -2.44
C PRO A 94 3.92 -8.28 -2.52
N PRO A 95 3.96 -7.52 -1.41
CA PRO A 95 3.55 -6.12 -1.41
C PRO A 95 4.28 -5.25 -2.44
N SER A 96 5.59 -5.39 -2.58
CA SER A 96 6.38 -4.62 -3.55
C SER A 96 5.95 -4.88 -5.00
N GLU A 97 5.67 -6.13 -5.35
CA GLU A 97 5.20 -6.50 -6.68
C GLU A 97 3.79 -5.97 -6.94
N ALA A 98 2.89 -6.12 -5.97
CA ALA A 98 1.54 -5.57 -6.04
C ALA A 98 1.54 -4.06 -6.26
N ILE A 99 2.41 -3.32 -5.54
CA ILE A 99 2.54 -1.87 -5.64
C ILE A 99 2.99 -1.46 -7.05
N VAL A 100 4.11 -2.00 -7.52
CA VAL A 100 4.70 -1.62 -8.82
C VAL A 100 3.79 -2.00 -9.98
N ARG A 101 3.21 -3.20 -9.92
CA ARG A 101 2.27 -3.68 -10.94
C ARG A 101 1.01 -2.81 -10.99
N THR A 102 0.40 -2.54 -9.85
CA THR A 102 -0.81 -1.71 -9.79
C THR A 102 -0.53 -0.29 -10.26
N ALA A 103 0.60 0.30 -9.88
CA ALA A 103 0.98 1.64 -10.34
C ALA A 103 1.06 1.73 -11.87
N ARG A 104 1.64 0.72 -12.50
CA ARG A 104 1.74 0.64 -13.96
C ARG A 104 0.38 0.40 -14.62
N GLU A 105 -0.40 -0.58 -14.13
CA GLU A 105 -1.72 -0.91 -14.69
C GLU A 105 -2.73 0.23 -14.55
N GLN A 106 -2.64 0.99 -13.46
CA GLN A 106 -3.49 2.15 -13.21
C GLN A 106 -2.93 3.46 -13.81
N LEU A 107 -1.82 3.39 -14.55
CA LEU A 107 -1.16 4.55 -15.17
C LEU A 107 -0.86 5.65 -14.14
N CYS A 108 -0.36 5.27 -12.98
CA CYS A 108 0.09 6.21 -11.97
C CYS A 108 1.40 6.89 -12.38
N ASP A 109 1.57 8.15 -12.00
CA ASP A 109 2.76 8.94 -12.30
C ASP A 109 3.59 9.27 -11.06
N LEU A 110 3.11 8.85 -9.88
CA LEU A 110 3.83 8.90 -8.60
C LEU A 110 3.37 7.74 -7.70
N ILE A 111 4.32 7.18 -6.95
CA ILE A 111 4.04 6.30 -5.81
C ILE A 111 4.43 7.05 -4.55
N VAL A 112 3.53 7.18 -3.57
CA VAL A 112 3.80 7.77 -2.26
C VAL A 112 3.64 6.69 -1.21
N MET A 113 4.71 6.35 -0.51
CA MET A 113 4.70 5.27 0.47
C MET A 113 5.52 5.59 1.72
N ALA A 114 5.20 4.94 2.82
CA ALA A 114 6.00 5.01 4.03
C ALA A 114 7.11 3.98 4.02
N SER A 115 8.25 4.34 4.59
CA SER A 115 9.31 3.39 4.86
C SER A 115 9.04 2.67 6.19
N ARG A 116 8.94 1.34 6.17
CA ARG A 116 9.04 0.52 7.38
C ARG A 116 10.49 0.45 7.84
N GLY A 117 10.92 1.39 8.67
CA GLY A 117 12.11 1.19 9.47
C GLY A 117 11.79 0.20 10.60
N ARG A 118 12.49 -0.92 10.71
CA ARG A 118 12.48 -1.74 11.93
C ARG A 118 12.99 -0.85 13.07
N GLY A 119 12.18 -0.68 14.13
CA GLY A 119 12.53 0.15 15.28
C GLY A 119 13.84 -0.28 15.94
N GLY A 120 14.62 0.68 16.37
CA GLY A 120 15.90 0.53 17.03
C GLY A 120 16.83 1.68 16.66
N LEU A 121 18.02 1.72 17.23
CA LEU A 121 19.10 2.70 16.95
C LEU A 121 19.48 2.81 15.46
N ALA A 122 18.99 1.92 14.61
CA ALA A 122 19.13 1.89 13.15
C ALA A 122 17.95 2.55 12.41
N GLY A 123 17.22 3.48 12.97
CA GLY A 123 16.05 4.18 12.41
C GLY A 123 16.28 4.92 11.08
N ARG A 124 17.39 4.67 10.41
CA ARG A 124 17.76 5.22 9.10
C ARG A 124 17.63 4.21 7.95
N LEU A 125 17.31 2.94 8.24
CA LEU A 125 17.21 1.92 7.20
C LEU A 125 15.84 1.96 6.52
N ILE A 126 15.87 2.00 5.21
CA ILE A 126 14.68 1.83 4.36
C ILE A 126 14.22 0.38 4.49
N GLY A 127 12.91 0.16 4.71
CA GLY A 127 12.34 -1.17 4.81
C GLY A 127 12.52 -2.00 3.54
N SER A 128 12.59 -3.33 3.67
CA SER A 128 12.86 -4.25 2.56
C SER A 128 11.86 -4.10 1.38
N GLU A 129 10.58 -3.94 1.67
CA GLU A 129 9.57 -3.76 0.62
C GLU A 129 9.71 -2.40 -0.08
N THR A 130 10.00 -1.33 0.66
CA THR A 130 10.29 -0.02 0.08
C THR A 130 11.53 -0.08 -0.83
N TRP A 131 12.58 -0.77 -0.39
CA TRP A 131 13.78 -0.96 -1.19
C TRP A 131 13.50 -1.70 -2.49
N LYS A 132 12.68 -2.76 -2.46
CA LYS A 132 12.26 -3.48 -3.66
C LYS A 132 11.45 -2.61 -4.62
N VAL A 133 10.54 -1.79 -4.10
CA VAL A 133 9.76 -0.84 -4.93
C VAL A 133 10.70 0.16 -5.60
N LEU A 134 11.63 0.77 -4.87
CA LEU A 134 12.61 1.70 -5.41
C LEU A 134 13.49 1.07 -6.51
N GLY A 135 13.87 -0.19 -6.34
CA GLY A 135 14.72 -0.90 -7.31
C GLY A 135 14.00 -1.41 -8.56
N SER A 136 12.67 -1.54 -8.52
CA SER A 136 11.88 -2.13 -9.62
C SER A 136 10.90 -1.16 -10.29
N SER A 137 10.65 0.00 -9.69
CA SER A 137 9.72 0.98 -10.25
C SER A 137 10.38 1.89 -11.27
N ALA A 138 9.77 2.02 -12.45
CA ALA A 138 10.08 3.09 -13.40
C ALA A 138 9.33 4.40 -13.09
N ILE A 139 8.35 4.35 -12.16
CA ILE A 139 7.57 5.50 -11.73
C ILE A 139 8.29 6.14 -10.53
N PRO A 140 8.36 7.48 -10.44
CA PRO A 140 8.90 8.17 -9.27
C PRO A 140 8.28 7.70 -7.95
N VAL A 141 9.11 7.54 -6.91
CA VAL A 141 8.68 7.07 -5.60
C VAL A 141 9.05 8.11 -4.54
N LEU A 142 8.05 8.63 -3.85
CA LEU A 142 8.22 9.49 -2.68
C LEU A 142 8.11 8.61 -1.42
N VAL A 143 9.18 8.57 -0.65
CA VAL A 143 9.25 7.78 0.59
C VAL A 143 9.21 8.70 1.80
N LEU A 144 8.21 8.52 2.65
CA LEU A 144 8.12 9.20 3.95
C LEU A 144 8.70 8.32 5.07
N ARG A 145 9.36 8.97 6.01
CA ARG A 145 9.99 8.33 7.18
C ARG A 145 9.26 8.67 8.47
#